data_c83d8fd8666b22ed0c1d0cb4f455836e
#
_entry.id   c83d8fd8666b22ed0c1d0cb4f455836e
#
_cell.length_a   1.000
_cell.length_b   1.000
_cell.length_c   1.000
_cell.angle_alpha   90.00
_cell.angle_beta   90.00
_cell.angle_gamma   90.00
#
_symmetry.space_group_name_H-M   'P 1'
#
loop_
_entity.id
_entity.type
_entity.pdbx_description
1 polymer ?
#
loop_
_entity_poly.entity_id
_entity_poly.type
_entity_poly.pdbx_seq_one_letter_code
_entity_poly.pdbx_strand_id
1 'polypeptide(L)'
;MDQLSTIDTDLFLFLNGLHVDWLDKVMVLITDMWAWLPLYLLLIYWTVKQYGKRCWWVFLAIGVVVLCSDQLSAHVCKPLFQRLRPCYNVDLQDIIYLPKGMAGGKYSFVSSHAANTFAIAAFLTPVLRNYRPWAGLALYLWAFISSYSRIYIGYHYPGDIICGAILGILIGLVLWKVFQSIQRKTWKSEQ
;
A
#
# COMPACT_ATOMS: atom_id res chain seq x y z
N MET A 1 -7.11 -24.96 -13.42
CA MET A 1 -6.49 -23.77 -12.78
C MET A 1 -5.05 -23.71 -13.20
N ASP A 2 -4.55 -22.53 -13.53
CA ASP A 2 -3.13 -22.37 -13.87
C ASP A 2 -2.27 -22.65 -12.64
N GLN A 3 -1.13 -23.30 -12.84
CA GLN A 3 -0.22 -23.69 -11.76
C GLN A 3 0.13 -22.52 -10.82
N LEU A 4 0.27 -21.32 -11.37
CA LEU A 4 0.52 -20.10 -10.59
C LEU A 4 -0.64 -19.73 -9.65
N SER A 5 -1.90 -19.94 -10.09
CA SER A 5 -3.08 -19.69 -9.26
C SER A 5 -3.16 -20.67 -8.08
N THR A 6 -2.76 -21.93 -8.30
CA THR A 6 -2.72 -22.95 -7.24
C THR A 6 -1.67 -22.59 -6.19
N ILE A 7 -0.44 -22.26 -6.61
CA ILE A 7 0.65 -21.85 -5.70
C ILE A 7 0.24 -20.62 -4.87
N ASP A 8 -0.38 -19.63 -5.50
CA ASP A 8 -0.80 -18.39 -4.82
C ASP A 8 -1.92 -18.67 -3.78
N THR A 9 -2.80 -19.61 -4.09
CA THR A 9 -3.86 -20.05 -3.18
C THR A 9 -3.29 -20.85 -2.02
N ASP A 10 -2.37 -21.78 -2.27
CA ASP A 10 -1.74 -22.60 -1.22
C ASP A 10 -0.92 -21.71 -0.26
N LEU A 11 -0.16 -20.75 -0.81
CA LEU A 11 0.57 -19.78 -0.01
C LEU A 11 -0.37 -18.88 0.81
N PHE A 12 -1.49 -18.48 0.23
CA PHE A 12 -2.52 -17.73 0.95
C PHE A 12 -3.06 -18.53 2.13
N LEU A 13 -3.46 -19.79 1.90
CA LEU A 13 -4.02 -20.65 2.96
C LEU A 13 -3.00 -20.88 4.09
N PHE A 14 -1.73 -21.11 3.74
CA PHE A 14 -0.66 -21.22 4.71
C PHE A 14 -0.52 -19.95 5.57
N LEU A 15 -0.43 -18.77 4.93
CA LEU A 15 -0.23 -17.50 5.64
C LEU A 15 -1.46 -17.06 6.45
N ASN A 16 -2.67 -17.27 5.93
CA ASN A 16 -3.92 -16.97 6.62
C ASN A 16 -4.16 -17.94 7.78
N GLY A 17 -3.69 -19.20 7.67
CA GLY A 17 -3.76 -20.20 8.72
C GLY A 17 -2.83 -19.96 9.91
N LEU A 18 -1.87 -19.03 9.82
CA LEU A 18 -0.97 -18.63 10.94
C LEU A 18 -1.66 -17.69 11.97
N HIS A 19 -2.98 -17.67 11.99
CA HIS A 19 -3.74 -16.82 12.92
C HIS A 19 -3.62 -17.30 14.37
N VAL A 20 -3.64 -16.34 15.30
CA VAL A 20 -3.68 -16.55 16.74
C VAL A 20 -4.43 -15.39 17.41
N ASP A 21 -5.19 -15.65 18.48
CA ASP A 21 -6.15 -14.71 19.08
C ASP A 21 -5.56 -13.33 19.46
N TRP A 22 -4.33 -13.29 19.97
CA TRP A 22 -3.70 -12.02 20.33
C TRP A 22 -3.28 -11.22 19.07
N LEU A 23 -2.87 -11.92 18.00
CA LEU A 23 -2.43 -11.29 16.75
C LEU A 23 -3.61 -10.79 15.94
N ASP A 24 -4.79 -11.39 16.06
CA ASP A 24 -6.00 -10.96 15.36
C ASP A 24 -6.34 -9.50 15.64
N LYS A 25 -6.33 -9.12 16.91
CA LYS A 25 -6.60 -7.73 17.33
C LYS A 25 -5.58 -6.75 16.72
N VAL A 26 -4.31 -7.16 16.68
CA VAL A 26 -3.23 -6.37 16.10
C VAL A 26 -3.38 -6.25 14.59
N MET A 27 -3.65 -7.34 13.87
CA MET A 27 -3.79 -7.34 12.42
C MET A 27 -5.05 -6.61 11.93
N VAL A 28 -6.16 -6.75 12.65
CA VAL A 28 -7.38 -5.97 12.40
C VAL A 28 -7.14 -4.48 12.62
N LEU A 29 -6.37 -4.09 13.64
CA LEU A 29 -5.98 -2.71 13.88
C LEU A 29 -5.05 -2.20 12.77
N ILE A 30 -3.99 -2.95 12.43
CA ILE A 30 -3.00 -2.59 11.42
C ILE A 30 -3.63 -2.39 10.03
N THR A 31 -4.66 -3.18 9.70
CA THR A 31 -5.36 -3.05 8.42
C THR A 31 -6.21 -1.79 8.32
N ASP A 32 -6.51 -1.14 9.45
CA ASP A 32 -7.31 0.08 9.49
C ASP A 32 -6.42 1.32 9.32
N MET A 33 -6.82 2.21 8.39
CA MET A 33 -6.02 3.40 8.10
C MET A 33 -5.94 4.37 9.28
N TRP A 34 -6.92 4.38 10.18
CA TRP A 34 -6.92 5.24 11.36
C TRP A 34 -5.83 4.87 12.38
N ALA A 35 -5.42 3.60 12.41
CA ALA A 35 -4.32 3.15 13.26
C ALA A 35 -2.99 3.82 12.91
N TRP A 36 -2.84 4.28 11.66
CA TRP A 36 -1.63 4.92 11.15
C TRP A 36 -1.62 6.45 11.27
N LEU A 37 -2.65 7.03 11.90
CA LEU A 37 -2.71 8.48 12.12
C LEU A 37 -1.44 9.05 12.78
N PRO A 38 -0.84 8.41 13.82
CA PRO A 38 0.41 8.90 14.40
C PRO A 38 1.57 8.93 13.39
N LEU A 39 1.67 7.92 12.53
CA LEU A 39 2.66 7.89 11.45
C LEU A 39 2.44 9.02 10.46
N TYR A 40 1.19 9.25 10.03
CA TYR A 40 0.88 10.34 9.09
C TYR A 40 1.23 11.71 9.68
N LEU A 41 0.90 11.96 10.94
CA LEU A 41 1.27 13.20 11.64
C LEU A 41 2.80 13.37 11.72
N LEU A 42 3.54 12.31 11.99
CA LEU A 42 5.00 12.32 12.00
C LEU A 42 5.59 12.66 10.61
N LEU A 43 5.05 12.08 9.54
CA LEU A 43 5.47 12.35 8.17
C LEU A 43 5.17 13.79 7.76
N ILE A 44 4.01 14.33 8.16
CA ILE A 44 3.66 15.74 7.97
C ILE A 44 4.68 16.61 8.71
N TYR A 45 4.96 16.34 9.98
CA TYR A 45 5.94 17.07 10.77
C TYR A 45 7.32 17.08 10.11
N TRP A 46 7.85 15.94 9.67
CA TRP A 46 9.15 15.86 9.00
C TRP A 46 9.16 16.62 7.67
N THR A 47 8.09 16.52 6.90
CA THR A 47 7.95 17.26 5.63
C THR A 47 7.94 18.76 5.86
N VAL A 48 7.19 19.25 6.85
CA VAL A 48 7.16 20.67 7.21
C VAL A 48 8.53 21.14 7.70
N LYS A 49 9.22 20.36 8.55
CA LYS A 49 10.56 20.70 9.05
C LYS A 49 11.60 20.76 7.93
N GLN A 50 11.51 19.89 6.95
CA GLN A 50 12.48 19.83 5.84
C GLN A 50 12.23 20.90 4.77
N TYR A 51 10.95 21.18 4.44
CA TYR A 51 10.59 22.02 3.30
C TYR A 51 10.01 23.39 3.68
N GLY A 52 9.73 23.64 4.95
CA GLY A 52 9.14 24.89 5.43
C GLY A 52 7.85 25.21 4.67
N LYS A 53 7.73 26.45 4.19
CA LYS A 53 6.55 26.90 3.41
C LYS A 53 6.35 26.13 2.10
N ARG A 54 7.40 25.47 1.56
CA ARG A 54 7.32 24.70 0.32
C ARG A 54 6.76 23.28 0.50
N CYS A 55 6.42 22.87 1.74
CA CYS A 55 5.81 21.56 2.05
C CYS A 55 4.49 21.29 1.27
N TRP A 56 3.78 22.35 0.87
CA TRP A 56 2.56 22.24 0.06
C TRP A 56 2.74 21.48 -1.26
N TRP A 57 3.89 21.68 -1.91
CA TRP A 57 4.21 20.95 -3.13
C TRP A 57 4.37 19.44 -2.88
N VAL A 58 4.91 19.07 -1.72
CA VAL A 58 5.04 17.66 -1.33
C VAL A 58 3.67 17.07 -1.02
N PHE A 59 2.81 17.78 -0.30
CA PHE A 59 1.45 17.31 0.03
C PHE A 59 0.58 17.16 -1.23
N LEU A 60 0.66 18.10 -2.16
CA LEU A 60 -0.02 17.99 -3.44
C LEU A 60 0.50 16.78 -4.23
N ALA A 61 1.80 16.57 -4.26
CA ALA A 61 2.39 15.42 -4.94
C ALA A 61 1.97 14.09 -4.30
N ILE A 62 1.89 13.99 -2.96
CA ILE A 62 1.36 12.80 -2.27
C ILE A 62 -0.10 12.56 -2.67
N GLY A 63 -0.93 13.61 -2.74
CA GLY A 63 -2.31 13.51 -3.21
C GLY A 63 -2.39 12.92 -4.62
N VAL A 64 -1.53 13.38 -5.54
CA VAL A 64 -1.43 12.82 -6.90
C VAL A 64 -0.95 11.38 -6.90
N VAL A 65 0.05 11.03 -6.07
CA VAL A 65 0.56 9.66 -5.92
C VAL A 65 -0.56 8.69 -5.52
N VAL A 66 -1.32 9.05 -4.48
CA VAL A 66 -2.43 8.21 -3.98
C VAL A 66 -3.54 8.13 -5.02
N LEU A 67 -3.90 9.25 -5.65
CA LEU A 67 -4.93 9.27 -6.70
C LEU A 67 -4.56 8.36 -7.88
N CYS A 68 -3.34 8.47 -8.41
CA CYS A 68 -2.89 7.63 -9.52
C CYS A 68 -2.86 6.15 -9.13
N SER A 69 -2.35 5.84 -7.93
CA SER A 69 -2.26 4.46 -7.45
C SER A 69 -3.64 3.84 -7.24
N ASP A 70 -4.57 4.59 -6.62
CA ASP A 70 -5.93 4.12 -6.38
C ASP A 70 -6.71 3.95 -7.69
N GLN A 71 -6.66 4.94 -8.59
CA GLN A 71 -7.35 4.87 -9.89
C GLN A 71 -6.86 3.68 -10.73
N LEU A 72 -5.55 3.46 -10.83
CA LEU A 72 -5.01 2.35 -11.60
C LEU A 72 -5.36 1.00 -10.95
N SER A 73 -5.22 0.86 -9.64
CA SER A 73 -5.51 -0.40 -8.96
C SER A 73 -7.01 -0.72 -8.89
N ALA A 74 -7.85 0.26 -8.54
CA ALA A 74 -9.27 0.03 -8.27
C ALA A 74 -10.15 0.11 -9.53
N HIS A 75 -9.85 1.04 -10.45
CA HIS A 75 -10.72 1.32 -11.59
C HIS A 75 -10.17 0.77 -12.93
N VAL A 76 -8.90 0.39 -13.00
CA VAL A 76 -8.33 -0.26 -14.18
C VAL A 76 -8.09 -1.74 -13.91
N CYS A 77 -7.25 -2.09 -12.94
CA CYS A 77 -6.87 -3.48 -12.74
C CYS A 77 -8.04 -4.36 -12.28
N LYS A 78 -8.82 -3.94 -11.27
CA LYS A 78 -9.91 -4.78 -10.74
C LYS A 78 -10.98 -5.11 -11.76
N PRO A 79 -11.52 -4.17 -12.57
CA PRO A 79 -12.47 -4.48 -13.61
C PRO A 79 -11.88 -5.33 -14.74
N LEU A 80 -10.57 -5.16 -15.05
CA LEU A 80 -9.89 -5.88 -16.12
C LEU A 80 -9.69 -7.36 -15.75
N PHE A 81 -9.19 -7.64 -14.55
CA PHE A 81 -8.84 -9.00 -14.14
C PHE A 81 -9.99 -9.76 -13.46
N GLN A 82 -10.91 -9.08 -12.83
CA GLN A 82 -12.11 -9.62 -12.16
C GLN A 82 -11.83 -10.81 -11.22
N ARG A 83 -10.60 -10.93 -10.70
CA ARG A 83 -10.21 -11.97 -9.75
C ARG A 83 -10.99 -11.81 -8.45
N LEU A 84 -11.73 -12.84 -8.03
CA LEU A 84 -12.45 -12.82 -6.76
C LEU A 84 -11.45 -12.79 -5.58
N ARG A 85 -11.85 -12.11 -4.51
CA ARG A 85 -11.10 -12.18 -3.23
C ARG A 85 -11.25 -13.57 -2.60
N PRO A 86 -10.29 -14.00 -1.76
CA PRO A 86 -10.42 -15.26 -1.02
C PRO A 86 -11.77 -15.39 -0.31
N CYS A 87 -12.22 -14.33 0.39
CA CYS A 87 -13.50 -14.32 1.10
C CYS A 87 -14.76 -14.41 0.19
N TYR A 88 -14.63 -14.23 -1.11
CA TYR A 88 -15.72 -14.42 -2.10
C TYR A 88 -15.54 -15.68 -2.96
N ASN A 89 -14.46 -16.43 -2.77
CA ASN A 89 -14.24 -17.68 -3.45
C ASN A 89 -14.97 -18.81 -2.73
N VAL A 90 -15.95 -19.42 -3.39
CA VAL A 90 -16.81 -20.47 -2.81
C VAL A 90 -15.99 -21.68 -2.34
N ASP A 91 -14.93 -22.04 -3.07
CA ASP A 91 -14.07 -23.18 -2.70
C ASP A 91 -13.25 -22.95 -1.42
N LEU A 92 -13.16 -21.70 -0.95
CA LEU A 92 -12.34 -21.32 0.20
C LEU A 92 -13.16 -20.91 1.43
N GLN A 93 -14.46 -20.67 1.30
CA GLN A 93 -15.28 -20.05 2.36
C GLN A 93 -15.26 -20.81 3.69
N ASP A 94 -15.20 -22.14 3.64
CA ASP A 94 -15.26 -22.99 4.82
C ASP A 94 -13.89 -23.23 5.50
N ILE A 95 -12.79 -22.80 4.86
CA ILE A 95 -11.43 -23.10 5.32
C ILE A 95 -10.57 -21.87 5.62
N ILE A 96 -11.06 -20.68 5.26
CA ILE A 96 -10.30 -19.43 5.48
C ILE A 96 -10.69 -18.73 6.77
N TYR A 97 -9.74 -18.05 7.37
CA TYR A 97 -9.94 -17.25 8.57
C TYR A 97 -10.29 -15.79 8.21
N LEU A 98 -11.42 -15.29 8.73
CA LEU A 98 -11.98 -13.95 8.44
C LEU A 98 -12.29 -13.17 9.74
N PRO A 99 -11.29 -12.71 10.49
CA PRO A 99 -11.50 -12.05 11.79
C PRO A 99 -12.25 -10.73 11.69
N LYS A 100 -12.29 -10.11 10.52
CA LYS A 100 -13.01 -8.86 10.24
C LYS A 100 -14.28 -9.06 9.39
N GLY A 101 -14.65 -10.31 9.10
CA GLY A 101 -15.77 -10.64 8.20
C GLY A 101 -15.44 -10.39 6.73
N MET A 102 -16.48 -10.25 5.90
CA MET A 102 -16.35 -10.11 4.45
C MET A 102 -15.79 -8.75 4.04
N ALA A 103 -15.01 -8.72 2.97
CA ALA A 103 -14.51 -7.48 2.39
C ALA A 103 -15.63 -6.66 1.71
N GLY A 104 -15.50 -5.33 1.71
CA GLY A 104 -16.48 -4.45 1.06
C GLY A 104 -16.51 -4.49 -0.47
N GLY A 105 -15.51 -5.09 -1.12
CA GLY A 105 -15.44 -5.20 -2.59
C GLY A 105 -15.13 -6.60 -3.06
N LYS A 106 -15.74 -7.03 -4.17
CA LYS A 106 -15.68 -8.40 -4.69
C LYS A 106 -14.33 -8.79 -5.30
N TYR A 107 -13.66 -7.87 -6.00
CA TYR A 107 -12.44 -8.15 -6.75
C TYR A 107 -11.15 -7.85 -5.95
N SER A 108 -10.14 -8.71 -6.13
CA SER A 108 -8.89 -8.68 -5.37
C SER A 108 -7.71 -8.05 -6.13
N PHE A 109 -7.55 -8.36 -7.41
CA PHE A 109 -6.33 -8.05 -8.17
C PHE A 109 -6.39 -6.66 -8.84
N VAL A 110 -5.42 -5.81 -8.63
CA VAL A 110 -4.34 -5.86 -7.66
C VAL A 110 -4.81 -5.27 -6.32
N SER A 111 -4.04 -5.49 -5.23
CA SER A 111 -4.37 -4.87 -3.95
C SER A 111 -4.14 -3.37 -3.98
N SER A 112 -5.21 -2.57 -3.94
CA SER A 112 -5.12 -1.10 -3.86
C SER A 112 -4.44 -0.65 -2.57
N HIS A 113 -4.61 -1.40 -1.47
CA HIS A 113 -3.96 -1.11 -0.20
C HIS A 113 -2.43 -1.22 -0.32
N ALA A 114 -1.93 -2.30 -0.91
CA ALA A 114 -0.51 -2.47 -1.19
C ALA A 114 0.00 -1.41 -2.18
N ALA A 115 -0.73 -1.16 -3.27
CA ALA A 115 -0.35 -0.16 -4.26
C ALA A 115 -0.20 1.23 -3.62
N ASN A 116 -1.16 1.68 -2.80
CA ASN A 116 -1.13 2.98 -2.16
C ASN A 116 0.02 3.09 -1.13
N THR A 117 0.19 2.11 -0.24
CA THR A 117 1.22 2.17 0.80
C THR A 117 2.64 2.11 0.20
N PHE A 118 2.88 1.25 -0.78
CA PHE A 118 4.17 1.19 -1.47
C PHE A 118 4.43 2.40 -2.37
N ALA A 119 3.41 3.02 -2.97
CA ALA A 119 3.57 4.25 -3.73
C ALA A 119 3.99 5.42 -2.82
N ILE A 120 3.35 5.56 -1.67
CA ILE A 120 3.72 6.55 -0.65
C ILE A 120 5.17 6.29 -0.16
N ALA A 121 5.52 5.05 0.15
CA ALA A 121 6.86 4.69 0.58
C ALA A 121 7.91 5.03 -0.47
N ALA A 122 7.68 4.65 -1.74
CA ALA A 122 8.61 4.91 -2.85
C ALA A 122 8.77 6.41 -3.15
N PHE A 123 7.70 7.20 -3.04
CA PHE A 123 7.75 8.64 -3.23
C PHE A 123 8.44 9.35 -2.06
N LEU A 124 8.07 9.03 -0.80
CA LEU A 124 8.58 9.74 0.37
C LEU A 124 10.01 9.36 0.76
N THR A 125 10.48 8.17 0.42
CA THR A 125 11.86 7.75 0.72
C THR A 125 12.90 8.76 0.21
N PRO A 126 12.94 9.14 -1.06
CA PRO A 126 13.88 10.14 -1.54
C PRO A 126 13.53 11.57 -1.06
N VAL A 127 12.27 11.88 -0.80
CA VAL A 127 11.84 13.18 -0.25
C VAL A 127 12.46 13.41 1.12
N LEU A 128 12.43 12.41 2.00
CA LEU A 128 12.90 12.53 3.38
C LEU A 128 14.37 12.16 3.58
N ARG A 129 15.05 11.68 2.54
CA ARG A 129 16.41 11.13 2.62
C ARG A 129 17.42 12.04 3.31
N ASN A 130 17.38 13.33 3.01
CA ASN A 130 18.33 14.30 3.57
C ASN A 130 18.05 14.66 5.04
N TYR A 131 16.80 14.50 5.48
CA TYR A 131 16.38 14.84 6.84
C TYR A 131 16.35 13.62 7.76
N ARG A 132 15.90 12.48 7.23
CA ARG A 132 15.77 11.20 7.95
C ARG A 132 16.12 10.03 7.02
N PRO A 133 17.41 9.69 6.87
CA PRO A 133 17.85 8.65 5.92
C PRO A 133 17.22 7.28 6.18
N TRP A 134 16.95 6.94 7.43
CA TRP A 134 16.31 5.68 7.83
C TRP A 134 14.79 5.62 7.58
N ALA A 135 14.15 6.78 7.30
CA ALA A 135 12.70 6.82 7.09
C ALA A 135 12.25 5.95 5.91
N GLY A 136 13.10 5.79 4.89
CA GLY A 136 12.81 4.92 3.76
C GLY A 136 12.59 3.47 4.18
N LEU A 137 13.50 2.91 4.98
CA LEU A 137 13.35 1.55 5.51
C LEU A 137 12.08 1.41 6.35
N ALA A 138 11.81 2.37 7.25
CA ALA A 138 10.61 2.36 8.09
C ALA A 138 9.32 2.42 7.25
N LEU A 139 9.28 3.22 6.17
CA LEU A 139 8.14 3.32 5.26
C LEU A 139 7.89 2.01 4.49
N TYR A 140 8.94 1.36 4.01
CA TYR A 140 8.77 0.07 3.32
C TYR A 140 8.36 -1.04 4.29
N LEU A 141 8.89 -1.05 5.52
CA LEU A 141 8.43 -1.99 6.57
C LEU A 141 6.96 -1.75 6.93
N TRP A 142 6.56 -0.51 7.10
CA TRP A 142 5.15 -0.15 7.29
C TRP A 142 4.27 -0.65 6.13
N ALA A 143 4.66 -0.40 4.88
CA ALA A 143 3.91 -0.83 3.71
C ALA A 143 3.81 -2.36 3.64
N PHE A 144 4.89 -3.08 3.99
CA PHE A 144 4.92 -4.54 4.03
C PHE A 144 3.97 -5.08 5.12
N ILE A 145 4.09 -4.61 6.36
CA ILE A 145 3.26 -5.07 7.49
C ILE A 145 1.78 -4.77 7.23
N SER A 146 1.48 -3.57 6.75
CA SER A 146 0.13 -3.15 6.40
C SER A 146 -0.45 -3.98 5.25
N SER A 147 0.37 -4.36 4.26
CA SER A 147 -0.05 -5.23 3.16
C SER A 147 -0.24 -6.68 3.59
N TYR A 148 0.65 -7.20 4.44
CA TYR A 148 0.51 -8.54 5.01
C TYR A 148 -0.78 -8.70 5.81
N SER A 149 -1.21 -7.66 6.54
CA SER A 149 -2.47 -7.70 7.27
C SER A 149 -3.68 -8.03 6.37
N ARG A 150 -3.60 -7.71 5.05
CA ARG A 150 -4.68 -8.01 4.07
C ARG A 150 -4.75 -9.50 3.73
N ILE A 151 -3.62 -10.21 3.75
CA ILE A 151 -3.57 -11.66 3.61
C ILE A 151 -4.12 -12.30 4.89
N TYR A 152 -3.64 -11.83 6.03
CA TYR A 152 -4.03 -12.34 7.35
C TYR A 152 -5.55 -12.30 7.57
N ILE A 153 -6.22 -11.20 7.20
CA ILE A 153 -7.69 -11.05 7.34
C ILE A 153 -8.48 -11.66 6.18
N GLY A 154 -7.86 -12.40 5.25
CA GLY A 154 -8.56 -13.13 4.18
C GLY A 154 -9.04 -12.27 3.00
N TYR A 155 -8.48 -11.06 2.79
CA TYR A 155 -8.98 -10.14 1.76
C TYR A 155 -8.21 -10.17 0.44
N HIS A 156 -6.94 -10.62 0.44
CA HIS A 156 -6.08 -10.65 -0.74
C HIS A 156 -5.17 -11.86 -0.75
N TYR A 157 -4.90 -12.36 -1.94
CA TYR A 157 -3.85 -13.34 -2.17
C TYR A 157 -2.45 -12.67 -2.13
N PRO A 158 -1.37 -13.43 -1.85
CA PRO A 158 0.00 -12.92 -1.93
C PRO A 158 0.35 -12.28 -3.27
N GLY A 159 -0.09 -12.89 -4.39
CA GLY A 159 0.10 -12.34 -5.74
C GLY A 159 -0.55 -10.96 -5.93
N ASP A 160 -1.72 -10.71 -5.33
CA ASP A 160 -2.38 -9.40 -5.38
C ASP A 160 -1.54 -8.34 -4.68
N ILE A 161 -0.89 -8.71 -3.56
CA ILE A 161 -0.02 -7.83 -2.77
C ILE A 161 1.27 -7.52 -3.52
N ILE A 162 1.93 -8.55 -4.07
CA ILE A 162 3.19 -8.39 -4.81
C ILE A 162 2.98 -7.49 -6.03
N CYS A 163 1.95 -7.78 -6.84
CA CYS A 163 1.67 -6.97 -8.03
C CYS A 163 1.23 -5.54 -7.65
N GLY A 164 0.46 -5.38 -6.57
CA GLY A 164 0.09 -4.08 -6.03
C GLY A 164 1.31 -3.28 -5.56
N ALA A 165 2.23 -3.93 -4.84
CA ALA A 165 3.48 -3.31 -4.39
C ALA A 165 4.36 -2.85 -5.57
N ILE A 166 4.53 -3.69 -6.58
CA ILE A 166 5.29 -3.34 -7.80
C ILE A 166 4.64 -2.13 -8.48
N LEU A 167 3.32 -2.16 -8.70
CA LEU A 167 2.59 -1.04 -9.29
C LEU A 167 2.80 0.24 -8.48
N GLY A 168 2.64 0.17 -7.15
CA GLY A 168 2.82 1.30 -6.25
C GLY A 168 4.24 1.88 -6.31
N ILE A 169 5.27 1.02 -6.24
CA ILE A 169 6.67 1.44 -6.33
C ILE A 169 6.93 2.17 -7.65
N LEU A 170 6.47 1.64 -8.77
CA LEU A 170 6.65 2.27 -10.09
C LEU A 170 6.01 3.65 -10.14
N ILE A 171 4.77 3.78 -9.67
CA ILE A 171 4.05 5.06 -9.61
C ILE A 171 4.80 6.06 -8.71
N GLY A 172 5.18 5.64 -7.50
CA GLY A 172 5.90 6.48 -6.55
C GLY A 172 7.23 7.00 -7.09
N LEU A 173 8.02 6.14 -7.75
CA LEU A 173 9.30 6.52 -8.35
C LEU A 173 9.15 7.45 -9.56
N VAL A 174 8.16 7.18 -10.43
CA VAL A 174 7.88 8.05 -11.58
C VAL A 174 7.47 9.43 -11.11
N LEU A 175 6.51 9.50 -10.19
CA LEU A 175 6.02 10.78 -9.67
C LEU A 175 7.07 11.52 -8.83
N TRP A 176 7.97 10.81 -8.15
CA TRP A 176 9.14 11.42 -7.54
C TRP A 176 10.05 12.10 -8.59
N LYS A 177 10.36 11.45 -9.70
CA LYS A 177 11.16 12.05 -10.77
C LYS A 177 10.49 13.30 -11.36
N VAL A 178 9.18 13.24 -11.58
CA VAL A 178 8.39 14.39 -12.06
C VAL A 178 8.47 15.53 -11.03
N PHE A 179 8.20 15.24 -9.76
CA PHE A 179 8.29 16.21 -8.68
C PHE A 179 9.68 16.85 -8.59
N GLN A 180 10.75 16.06 -8.68
CA GLN A 180 12.13 16.55 -8.66
C GLN A 180 12.42 17.48 -9.86
N SER A 181 11.89 17.18 -11.04
CA SER A 181 12.05 18.03 -12.23
C SER A 181 11.35 19.39 -12.06
N ILE A 182 10.12 19.40 -11.53
CA ILE A 182 9.38 20.61 -11.22
C ILE A 182 10.12 21.42 -10.16
N GLN A 183 10.56 20.77 -9.06
CA GLN A 183 11.32 21.40 -7.99
C GLN A 183 12.58 22.11 -8.50
N ARG A 184 13.35 21.46 -9.37
CA ARG A 184 14.56 22.05 -9.96
C ARG A 184 14.28 23.30 -10.80
N LYS A 185 13.15 23.34 -11.51
CA LYS A 185 12.77 24.48 -12.36
C LYS A 185 12.23 25.65 -11.55
N THR A 186 11.33 25.38 -10.59
CA THR A 186 10.62 26.43 -9.84
C THR A 186 11.45 27.00 -8.70
N TRP A 187 12.26 26.18 -8.00
CA TRP A 187 12.99 26.64 -6.81
C TRP A 187 14.34 27.28 -7.11
N LYS A 188 14.90 27.07 -8.33
CA LYS A 188 16.08 27.81 -8.81
C LYS A 188 15.77 29.21 -9.31
N SER A 189 14.54 29.49 -9.72
CA SER A 189 14.16 30.82 -10.24
C SER A 189 13.89 31.84 -9.13
N GLU A 190 13.95 31.43 -7.86
CA GLU A 190 13.73 32.30 -6.70
C GLU A 190 15.01 32.63 -5.90
N GLN A 191 16.19 32.23 -6.41
CA GLN A 191 17.54 32.62 -5.91
C GLN A 191 18.18 33.65 -6.83
#